data_fefab5bec0cc9a0179620443eb24140d
#
_entry.id   fefab5bec0cc9a0179620443eb24140d
#
_cell.length_a   1.000
_cell.length_b   1.000
_cell.length_c   1.000
_cell.angle_alpha   90.00
_cell.angle_beta   90.00
_cell.angle_gamma   90.00
#
_symmetry.space_group_name_H-M   'P 1'
#
loop_
_entity.id
_entity.type
_entity.pdbx_description
1 polymer ?
#
loop_
_entity_poly.entity_id
_entity_poly.type
_entity_poly.pdbx_seq_one_letter_code
_entity_poly.pdbx_strand_id
1 'polypeptide(L)'
;MDRRDTGRIEEFIKDLGQEELLYLNRLIVERLKLLSQARATVAMARFNIGELVRFNTDDGRTITGRIIKLNKKTISILTNDHQRWNVAPVFLERVEGG
;
A
#
# COMPACT_ATOMS: atom_id res chain seq x y z
N MET A 1 -8.46 13.89 10.81
CA MET A 1 -9.60 13.79 11.75
C MET A 1 -9.38 14.75 12.91
N ASP A 2 -10.39 15.52 13.26
CA ASP A 2 -10.37 16.47 14.36
C ASP A 2 -10.41 15.74 15.71
N ARG A 3 -9.84 16.33 16.76
CA ARG A 3 -9.88 15.79 18.13
C ARG A 3 -11.30 15.54 18.63
N ARG A 4 -12.26 16.39 18.22
CA ARG A 4 -13.67 16.27 18.61
C ARG A 4 -14.27 14.98 18.08
N ASP A 5 -13.94 14.63 16.83
CA ASP A 5 -14.45 13.42 16.20
C ASP A 5 -13.84 12.18 16.83
N THR A 6 -12.57 12.25 17.21
CA THR A 6 -11.89 11.16 17.90
C THR A 6 -12.54 10.89 19.26
N GLY A 7 -12.86 11.93 20.02
CA GLY A 7 -13.55 11.82 21.32
C GLY A 7 -14.93 11.18 21.21
N ARG A 8 -15.69 11.52 20.17
CA ARG A 8 -17.00 10.92 19.91
C ARG A 8 -16.89 9.43 19.59
N ILE A 9 -15.90 9.05 18.83
CA ILE A 9 -15.66 7.64 18.48
C ILE A 9 -15.32 6.86 19.76
N GLU A 10 -14.45 7.39 20.59
CA GLU A 10 -14.06 6.74 21.84
C GLU A 10 -15.25 6.50 22.76
N GLU A 11 -16.11 7.50 22.92
CA GLU A 11 -17.31 7.40 23.74
C GLU A 11 -18.31 6.39 23.20
N PHE A 12 -18.48 6.37 21.88
CA PHE A 12 -19.34 5.39 21.22
C PHE A 12 -18.87 3.96 21.50
N ILE A 13 -17.57 3.72 21.39
CA ILE A 13 -16.98 2.41 21.61
C ILE A 13 -17.12 1.92 23.05
N LYS A 14 -16.99 2.83 24.02
CA LYS A 14 -17.10 2.47 25.44
C LYS A 14 -18.44 1.86 25.83
N ASP A 15 -19.51 2.24 25.15
CA ASP A 15 -20.85 1.77 25.43
C ASP A 15 -21.21 0.47 24.70
N LEU A 16 -20.34 -0.04 23.85
CA LEU A 16 -20.59 -1.25 23.06
C LEU A 16 -20.27 -2.52 23.85
N GLY A 17 -21.11 -3.54 23.67
CA GLY A 17 -20.84 -4.87 24.18
C GLY A 17 -19.85 -5.63 23.29
N GLN A 18 -19.48 -6.83 23.75
CA GLN A 18 -18.49 -7.64 23.05
C GLN A 18 -18.89 -7.97 21.61
N GLU A 19 -20.16 -8.38 21.41
CA GLU A 19 -20.64 -8.72 20.07
C GLU A 19 -20.63 -7.54 19.12
N GLU A 20 -21.03 -6.37 19.64
CA GLU A 20 -21.03 -5.14 18.87
C GLU A 20 -19.61 -4.70 18.49
N LEU A 21 -18.66 -4.87 19.41
CA LEU A 21 -17.25 -4.57 19.15
C LEU A 21 -16.66 -5.49 18.08
N LEU A 22 -17.00 -6.78 18.11
CA LEU A 22 -16.56 -7.72 17.08
C LEU A 22 -17.12 -7.38 15.71
N TYR A 23 -18.38 -6.99 15.66
CA TYR A 23 -19.03 -6.54 14.43
C TYR A 23 -18.35 -5.26 13.89
N LEU A 24 -18.12 -4.29 14.76
CA LEU A 24 -17.45 -3.05 14.40
C LEU A 24 -16.05 -3.31 13.88
N ASN A 25 -15.31 -4.21 14.53
CA ASN A 25 -13.97 -4.59 14.08
C ASN A 25 -13.98 -5.13 12.65
N ARG A 26 -14.96 -5.96 12.32
CA ARG A 26 -15.12 -6.48 10.96
C ARG A 26 -15.34 -5.35 9.95
N LEU A 27 -16.21 -4.41 10.28
CA LEU A 27 -16.47 -3.25 9.41
C LEU A 27 -15.22 -2.40 9.20
N ILE A 28 -14.45 -2.19 10.26
CA ILE A 28 -13.20 -1.42 10.19
C ILE A 28 -12.19 -2.10 9.28
N VAL A 29 -12.00 -3.40 9.45
CA VAL A 29 -11.05 -4.17 8.63
C VAL A 29 -11.47 -4.13 7.15
N GLU A 30 -12.76 -4.30 6.86
CA GLU A 30 -13.26 -4.23 5.49
C GLU A 30 -13.02 -2.85 4.87
N ARG A 31 -13.26 -1.79 5.64
CA ARG A 31 -13.04 -0.42 5.16
C ARG A 31 -11.57 -0.15 4.89
N LEU A 32 -10.68 -0.61 5.77
CA LEU A 32 -9.23 -0.47 5.59
C LEU A 32 -8.75 -1.20 4.33
N LYS A 33 -9.30 -2.38 4.06
CA LYS A 33 -8.97 -3.12 2.84
C LYS A 33 -9.38 -2.35 1.59
N LEU A 34 -10.59 -1.79 1.58
CA LEU A 34 -11.07 -1.00 0.44
C LEU A 34 -10.20 0.23 0.19
N LEU A 35 -9.82 0.94 1.25
CA LEU A 35 -8.95 2.11 1.13
C LEU A 35 -7.56 1.73 0.62
N SER A 36 -7.02 0.62 1.10
CA SER A 36 -5.73 0.12 0.66
C SER A 36 -5.76 -0.28 -0.83
N GLN A 37 -6.83 -0.95 -1.26
CA GLN A 37 -7.01 -1.33 -2.67
C GLN A 37 -7.13 -0.10 -3.57
N ALA A 38 -7.86 0.92 -3.13
CA ALA A 38 -8.00 2.16 -3.88
C ALA A 38 -6.66 2.87 -4.06
N ARG A 39 -5.86 2.93 -3.00
CA ARG A 39 -4.50 3.52 -3.07
C ARG A 39 -3.60 2.73 -4.01
N ALA A 40 -3.64 1.42 -3.92
CA ALA A 40 -2.83 0.55 -4.78
C ALA A 40 -3.22 0.73 -6.26
N THR A 41 -4.52 0.84 -6.55
CA THR A 41 -5.02 1.05 -7.92
C THR A 41 -4.53 2.38 -8.48
N VAL A 42 -4.63 3.46 -7.71
CA VAL A 42 -4.15 4.78 -8.14
C VAL A 42 -2.64 4.78 -8.35
N ALA A 43 -1.89 4.21 -7.41
CA ALA A 43 -0.44 4.12 -7.51
C ALA A 43 -0.01 3.27 -8.70
N MET A 44 -0.71 2.14 -8.93
CA MET A 44 -0.42 1.23 -10.04
C MET A 44 -0.58 1.93 -11.39
N ALA A 45 -1.59 2.79 -11.53
CA ALA A 45 -1.86 3.51 -12.78
C ALA A 45 -0.75 4.48 -13.18
N ARG A 46 0.16 4.81 -12.26
CA ARG A 46 1.30 5.70 -12.55
C ARG A 46 2.46 5.01 -13.26
N PHE A 47 2.45 3.67 -13.29
CA PHE A 47 3.59 2.90 -13.77
C PHE A 47 3.23 2.10 -15.03
N ASN A 48 4.23 1.91 -15.89
CA ASN A 48 4.10 1.13 -17.12
C ASN A 48 5.20 0.10 -17.21
N ILE A 49 4.94 -1.02 -17.88
CA ILE A 49 5.93 -2.05 -18.13
C ILE A 49 7.10 -1.45 -18.93
N GLY A 50 8.32 -1.76 -18.51
CA GLY A 50 9.54 -1.25 -19.14
C GLY A 50 10.11 -0.01 -18.47
N GLU A 51 9.39 0.64 -17.57
CA GLU A 51 9.90 1.81 -16.86
C GLU A 51 10.99 1.43 -15.84
N LEU A 52 11.96 2.32 -15.69
CA LEU A 52 13.01 2.17 -14.69
C LEU A 52 12.52 2.79 -13.38
N VAL A 53 12.56 2.01 -12.32
CA VAL A 53 12.10 2.41 -10.99
C VAL A 53 13.10 2.01 -9.92
N ARG A 54 12.97 2.60 -8.76
CA ARG A 54 13.80 2.29 -7.60
C ARG A 54 12.95 2.18 -6.34
N PHE A 55 13.46 1.45 -5.37
CA PHE A 55 12.85 1.33 -4.06
C PHE A 55 13.91 1.05 -3.01
N ASN A 56 13.58 1.34 -1.74
CA ASN A 56 14.47 1.08 -0.62
C ASN A 56 14.09 -0.21 0.07
N THR A 57 15.07 -1.02 0.42
CA THR A 57 14.88 -2.23 1.20
C THR A 57 14.90 -1.91 2.70
N ASP A 58 14.45 -2.86 3.53
CA ASP A 58 14.41 -2.68 4.99
C ASP A 58 15.79 -2.46 5.59
N ASP A 59 16.83 -2.97 4.95
CA ASP A 59 18.23 -2.80 5.39
C ASP A 59 18.89 -1.53 4.86
N GLY A 60 18.11 -0.63 4.27
CA GLY A 60 18.59 0.69 3.82
C GLY A 60 19.24 0.74 2.46
N ARG A 61 19.23 -0.38 1.70
CA ARG A 61 19.76 -0.38 0.34
C ARG A 61 18.74 0.17 -0.65
N THR A 62 19.24 0.81 -1.70
CA THR A 62 18.40 1.25 -2.82
C THR A 62 18.56 0.27 -3.97
N ILE A 63 17.45 -0.30 -4.41
CA ILE A 63 17.41 -1.26 -5.52
C ILE A 63 16.77 -0.57 -6.73
N THR A 64 17.40 -0.70 -7.88
CA THR A 64 16.90 -0.15 -9.15
C THR A 64 16.66 -1.29 -10.14
N GLY A 65 15.55 -1.22 -10.84
CA GLY A 65 15.21 -2.24 -11.85
C GLY A 65 14.11 -1.77 -12.77
N ARG A 66 13.77 -2.61 -13.75
CA ARG A 66 12.71 -2.32 -14.71
C ARG A 66 11.46 -3.10 -14.39
N ILE A 67 10.33 -2.47 -14.60
CA ILE A 67 9.02 -3.10 -14.42
C ILE A 67 8.82 -4.13 -15.53
N ILE A 68 8.57 -5.39 -15.14
CA ILE A 68 8.32 -6.48 -16.07
C ILE A 68 6.89 -6.96 -16.05
N LYS A 69 6.16 -6.69 -14.97
CA LYS A 69 4.76 -7.10 -14.84
C LYS A 69 4.03 -6.24 -13.82
N LEU A 70 2.78 -5.91 -14.13
CA LEU A 70 1.88 -5.23 -13.20
C LEU A 70 0.90 -6.27 -12.67
N ASN A 71 0.98 -6.56 -11.37
CA ASN A 71 0.11 -7.51 -10.69
C ASN A 71 -1.04 -6.77 -10.02
N LYS A 72 -1.94 -7.51 -9.42
CA LYS A 72 -3.11 -6.91 -8.76
C LYS A 72 -2.73 -5.96 -7.63
N LYS A 73 -1.73 -6.31 -6.81
CA LYS A 73 -1.33 -5.53 -5.64
C LYS A 73 0.14 -5.13 -5.64
N THR A 74 0.95 -5.76 -6.46
CA THR A 74 2.40 -5.52 -6.51
C THR A 74 2.85 -5.31 -7.94
N ILE A 75 4.06 -4.78 -8.07
CA ILE A 75 4.74 -4.62 -9.35
C ILE A 75 5.97 -5.51 -9.32
N SER A 76 6.12 -6.35 -10.35
CA SER A 76 7.31 -7.19 -10.50
C SER A 76 8.39 -6.40 -11.20
N ILE A 77 9.58 -6.39 -10.60
CA ILE A 77 10.73 -5.62 -11.06
C ILE A 77 11.89 -6.57 -11.27
N LEU A 78 12.61 -6.41 -12.38
CA LEU A 78 13.82 -7.16 -12.68
C LEU A 78 15.01 -6.22 -12.60
N THR A 79 15.99 -6.57 -11.75
CA THR A 79 17.21 -5.81 -11.57
C THR A 79 18.27 -6.19 -12.60
N ASN A 80 19.36 -5.42 -12.68
CA ASN A 80 20.46 -5.69 -13.62
C ASN A 80 21.18 -7.01 -13.35
N ASP A 81 21.14 -7.46 -12.09
CA ASP A 81 21.73 -8.76 -11.70
C ASP A 81 20.73 -9.92 -11.79
N HIS A 82 19.64 -9.71 -12.54
CA HIS A 82 18.59 -10.71 -12.81
C HIS A 82 17.82 -11.15 -11.57
N GLN A 83 17.78 -10.35 -10.53
CA GLN A 83 16.91 -10.60 -9.36
C GLN A 83 15.51 -10.05 -9.62
N ARG A 84 14.52 -10.83 -9.22
CA ARG A 84 13.12 -10.45 -9.35
C ARG A 84 12.55 -10.04 -7.99
N TRP A 85 11.92 -8.88 -7.96
CA TRP A 85 11.27 -8.34 -6.76
C TRP A 85 9.81 -8.06 -7.03
N ASN A 86 8.97 -8.33 -6.04
CA ASN A 86 7.55 -7.92 -6.08
C ASN A 86 7.37 -6.85 -5.00
N VAL A 87 7.07 -5.63 -5.42
CA VAL A 87 7.02 -4.47 -4.54
C VAL A 87 5.68 -3.76 -4.70
N ALA A 88 5.10 -3.33 -3.57
CA ALA A 88 3.88 -2.53 -3.64
C ALA A 88 4.17 -1.20 -4.33
N PRO A 89 3.26 -0.71 -5.21
CA PRO A 89 3.55 0.48 -6.01
C PRO A 89 3.81 1.74 -5.19
N VAL A 90 3.30 1.82 -3.96
CA VAL A 90 3.51 2.98 -3.09
C VAL A 90 4.97 3.16 -2.68
N PHE A 91 5.79 2.10 -2.74
CA PHE A 91 7.20 2.14 -2.38
C PHE A 91 8.12 2.43 -3.56
N LEU A 92 7.57 2.52 -4.76
CA LEU A 92 8.37 2.72 -5.98
C LEU A 92 8.46 4.18 -6.36
N GLU A 93 9.64 4.57 -6.80
CA GLU A 93 9.89 5.88 -7.39
C GLU A 93 10.39 5.69 -8.81
N ARG A 94 9.89 6.52 -9.73
CA ARG A 94 10.36 6.52 -11.11
C ARG A 94 11.75 7.14 -11.16
N VAL A 95 12.66 6.50 -11.89
CA VAL A 95 14.00 7.05 -12.10
C VAL A 95 13.96 7.94 -13.33
N GLU A 96 14.16 9.25 -13.12
CA GLU A 96 14.17 10.22 -14.20
C GLU A 96 15.48 10.17 -14.99
N GLY A 97 15.38 10.43 -16.28
CA GLY A 97 16.54 10.50 -17.16
C GLY A 97 17.11 9.15 -17.59
N GLY A 98 16.39 8.09 -17.22
CA GLY A 98 16.81 6.74 -17.60
C GLY A 98 16.32 6.33 -18.97
#